data_6512054281bc5ccf121e147ef931c24a
#
_entry.id   6512054281bc5ccf121e147ef931c24a
#
_cell.length_a   1.000
_cell.length_b   1.000
_cell.length_c   1.000
_cell.angle_alpha   90.00
_cell.angle_beta   90.00
_cell.angle_gamma   90.00
#
_symmetry.space_group_name_H-M   'P 1'
#
loop_
_entity.id
_entity.type
_entity.pdbx_description
1 polymer ?
#
loop_
_entity_poly.entity_id
_entity_poly.type
_entity_poly.pdbx_seq_one_letter_code
_entity_poly.pdbx_strand_id
1 'polypeptide(L)'
;MALSATTHAQPAGATGVIVFADGTAVWGRGFGAAGAAVGEVCFNTAMTGYQEVLTDPSYAGQIVTFTFPHIGNVGANAEDVESRGLGAVGCVVREDVTLPSNFRSQDDFTRWMVANRKIGLAGVDTRALTRMIRQKGAPNAVIAHEPDGSFDIDALATMAREWHGLEGLDLVPQVTREGHEGWGGGHWTLGQGYARAAWKDEGGRDKPHVVAIDYGAKDNIFRNLVKAGARVTVVPARTSLEDIMALEPAGVFLSNGPGDPAATGEYAVPVIKGLLERDVPIFGICLGHQMLGLAAGAKTAKMHQGHRGANHPVKRLEDGAVEITSMNHGFAVDNTTLPEGVEETHISLFDGTNCGIAITGKRAFG
;
A
#
# COMPACT_ATOMS: atom_id res chain seq x y z
N MET A 1 18.31 21.17 10.08
CA MET A 1 19.27 20.46 10.95
C MET A 1 19.44 19.07 10.34
N ALA A 2 20.66 18.60 10.13
CA ALA A 2 20.89 17.19 9.82
C ALA A 2 20.46 16.38 11.07
N LEU A 3 19.88 15.19 10.87
CA LEU A 3 19.80 14.20 11.95
C LEU A 3 21.26 14.00 12.40
N SER A 4 21.59 14.53 13.59
CA SER A 4 22.94 14.42 14.13
C SER A 4 23.21 12.93 14.29
N ALA A 5 24.27 12.47 13.67
CA ALA A 5 24.77 11.12 13.86
C ALA A 5 24.96 10.88 15.38
N THR A 6 24.41 9.75 15.83
CA THR A 6 24.74 9.09 17.10
C THR A 6 24.67 9.92 18.36
N THR A 7 23.46 10.10 18.89
CA THR A 7 23.33 10.11 20.34
C THR A 7 22.58 8.84 20.76
N HIS A 8 23.32 7.80 21.15
CA HIS A 8 22.79 6.64 21.88
C HIS A 8 22.19 7.04 23.25
N ALA A 9 22.38 8.29 23.66
CA ALA A 9 21.81 8.78 24.90
C ALA A 9 20.32 9.03 24.74
N GLN A 10 19.53 8.21 25.40
CA GLN A 10 18.08 8.36 25.47
C GLN A 10 17.72 9.69 26.16
N PRO A 11 16.90 10.56 25.51
CA PRO A 11 16.38 11.76 26.16
C PRO A 11 15.47 11.40 27.34
N ALA A 12 15.50 12.23 28.39
CA ALA A 12 14.60 12.05 29.52
C ALA A 12 13.12 12.08 29.06
N GLY A 13 12.35 11.09 29.48
CA GLY A 13 10.93 10.93 29.12
C GLY A 13 10.66 10.36 27.74
N ALA A 14 11.68 9.91 27.00
CA ALA A 14 11.44 9.16 25.77
C ALA A 14 10.90 7.76 26.09
N THR A 15 9.73 7.45 25.54
CA THR A 15 9.04 6.14 25.66
C THR A 15 8.95 5.42 24.33
N GLY A 16 9.56 5.97 23.28
CA GLY A 16 9.60 5.35 21.96
C GLY A 16 10.87 5.68 21.20
N VAL A 17 11.25 4.81 20.29
CA VAL A 17 12.44 4.95 19.45
C VAL A 17 12.23 4.28 18.10
N ILE A 18 12.84 4.83 17.05
CA ILE A 18 13.08 4.11 15.81
C ILE A 18 14.59 3.91 15.67
N VAL A 19 15.02 2.66 15.48
CA VAL A 19 16.44 2.26 15.38
C VAL A 19 16.66 1.68 13.99
N PHE A 20 17.58 2.28 13.25
CA PHE A 20 17.95 1.86 11.90
C PHE A 20 19.02 0.76 11.91
N ALA A 21 19.14 0.06 10.78
CA ALA A 21 20.13 -1.00 10.60
C ALA A 21 21.60 -0.51 10.79
N ASP A 22 21.89 0.78 10.55
CA ASP A 22 23.20 1.39 10.79
C ASP A 22 23.45 1.75 12.28
N GLY A 23 22.51 1.46 13.17
CA GLY A 23 22.57 1.78 14.59
C GLY A 23 22.11 3.19 14.94
N THR A 24 21.73 4.02 13.96
CA THR A 24 21.16 5.35 14.22
C THR A 24 19.84 5.20 14.96
N ALA A 25 19.68 5.90 16.10
CA ALA A 25 18.44 5.94 16.86
C ALA A 25 17.79 7.32 16.78
N VAL A 26 16.48 7.36 16.58
CA VAL A 26 15.66 8.59 16.65
C VAL A 26 14.62 8.40 17.73
N TRP A 27 14.73 9.21 18.76
CA TRP A 27 13.92 9.14 19.96
C TRP A 27 12.65 9.98 19.85
N GLY A 28 11.62 9.55 20.56
CA GLY A 28 10.35 10.25 20.66
C GLY A 28 9.47 9.73 21.80
N ARG A 29 8.21 10.04 21.73
CA ARG A 29 7.18 9.52 22.64
C ARG A 29 6.42 8.42 21.93
N GLY A 30 6.46 7.22 22.50
CA GLY A 30 5.68 6.08 21.98
C GLY A 30 4.19 6.27 22.26
N PHE A 31 3.36 5.80 21.35
CA PHE A 31 1.91 5.68 21.50
C PHE A 31 1.40 4.43 20.76
N GLY A 32 0.14 4.07 21.01
CA GLY A 32 -0.41 2.83 20.45
C GLY A 32 0.07 1.60 21.23
N ALA A 33 0.30 0.48 20.56
CA ALA A 33 0.72 -0.77 21.17
C ALA A 33 2.15 -0.66 21.71
N ALA A 34 2.42 -1.29 22.86
CA ALA A 34 3.78 -1.50 23.36
C ALA A 34 4.46 -2.67 22.63
N GLY A 35 5.80 -2.65 22.61
CA GLY A 35 6.66 -3.66 21.99
C GLY A 35 7.48 -3.10 20.82
N ALA A 36 7.97 -3.99 19.96
CA ALA A 36 8.82 -3.65 18.82
C ALA A 36 8.34 -4.31 17.53
N ALA A 37 8.50 -3.62 16.40
CA ALA A 37 8.20 -4.14 15.07
C ALA A 37 9.25 -3.69 14.05
N VAL A 38 9.72 -4.63 13.21
CA VAL A 38 10.65 -4.35 12.12
C VAL A 38 9.91 -4.01 10.84
N GLY A 39 10.46 -3.09 10.03
CA GLY A 39 9.90 -2.75 8.74
C GLY A 39 10.78 -1.77 7.95
N GLU A 40 10.47 -1.63 6.66
CA GLU A 40 11.07 -0.60 5.80
C GLU A 40 10.43 0.75 6.12
N VAL A 41 11.24 1.77 6.36
CA VAL A 41 10.73 3.12 6.65
C VAL A 41 10.44 3.84 5.35
N CYS A 42 9.18 4.22 5.20
CA CYS A 42 8.74 5.05 4.09
C CYS A 42 8.10 6.35 4.60
N PHE A 43 7.77 7.29 3.70
CA PHE A 43 7.00 8.47 4.06
C PHE A 43 5.76 8.60 3.18
N ASN A 44 4.72 9.20 3.73
CA ASN A 44 3.48 9.49 3.00
C ASN A 44 3.20 11.00 3.06
N THR A 45 2.90 11.61 1.91
CA THR A 45 2.67 13.05 1.76
C THR A 45 1.20 13.46 1.79
N ALA A 46 0.26 12.53 1.95
CA ALA A 46 -1.15 12.84 2.07
C ALA A 46 -1.44 13.66 3.34
N MET A 47 -2.36 14.61 3.24
CA MET A 47 -2.77 15.46 4.37
C MET A 47 -3.89 14.82 5.21
N THR A 48 -4.53 13.77 4.70
CA THR A 48 -5.67 13.08 5.31
C THR A 48 -5.57 11.59 5.05
N GLY A 49 -6.44 10.78 5.68
CA GLY A 49 -6.54 9.36 5.39
C GLY A 49 -5.48 8.53 6.12
N TYR A 50 -5.07 8.92 7.31
CA TYR A 50 -4.06 8.17 8.07
C TYR A 50 -4.53 6.77 8.47
N GLN A 51 -5.83 6.58 8.76
CA GLN A 51 -6.38 5.27 9.09
C GLN A 51 -6.42 4.37 7.85
N GLU A 52 -6.84 4.91 6.70
CA GLU A 52 -6.80 4.22 5.41
C GLU A 52 -5.38 3.81 5.02
N VAL A 53 -4.40 4.70 5.22
CA VAL A 53 -2.98 4.38 4.97
C VAL A 53 -2.50 3.23 5.86
N LEU A 54 -2.82 3.26 7.15
CA LEU A 54 -2.39 2.22 8.09
C LEU A 54 -3.11 0.88 7.91
N THR A 55 -4.26 0.87 7.25
CA THR A 55 -5.04 -0.34 6.94
C THR A 55 -4.88 -0.81 5.48
N ASP A 56 -4.16 -0.07 4.64
CA ASP A 56 -3.84 -0.48 3.28
C ASP A 56 -2.80 -1.63 3.31
N PRO A 57 -3.13 -2.83 2.80
CA PRO A 57 -2.20 -3.95 2.79
C PRO A 57 -0.90 -3.69 2.04
N SER A 58 -0.89 -2.77 1.08
CA SER A 58 0.33 -2.37 0.35
C SER A 58 1.43 -1.81 1.26
N TYR A 59 1.10 -1.42 2.51
CA TYR A 59 2.07 -1.01 3.52
C TYR A 59 2.50 -2.15 4.45
N ALA A 60 2.12 -3.40 4.22
CA ALA A 60 2.58 -4.52 5.05
C ALA A 60 4.12 -4.57 5.09
N GLY A 61 4.69 -4.77 6.27
CA GLY A 61 6.13 -4.72 6.49
C GLY A 61 6.75 -3.31 6.43
N GLN A 62 5.95 -2.23 6.52
CA GLN A 62 6.46 -0.86 6.46
C GLN A 62 6.11 -0.05 7.72
N ILE A 63 7.00 0.90 8.05
CA ILE A 63 6.82 1.94 9.06
C ILE A 63 6.58 3.26 8.32
N VAL A 64 5.38 3.83 8.46
CA VAL A 64 4.96 5.00 7.69
C VAL A 64 5.29 6.29 8.42
N THR A 65 6.16 7.13 7.86
CA THR A 65 6.39 8.50 8.32
C THR A 65 5.37 9.43 7.70
N PHE A 66 4.45 9.98 8.49
CA PHE A 66 3.52 11.00 8.01
C PHE A 66 4.20 12.37 7.93
N THR A 67 4.18 12.98 6.76
CA THR A 67 4.74 14.33 6.58
C THR A 67 3.79 15.42 7.06
N PHE A 68 2.49 15.14 7.13
CA PHE A 68 1.51 16.03 7.75
C PHE A 68 1.68 16.00 9.28
N PRO A 69 1.84 17.17 9.93
CA PRO A 69 2.27 17.22 11.33
C PRO A 69 1.20 16.77 12.33
N HIS A 70 -0.08 17.01 12.06
CA HIS A 70 -1.17 16.74 12.98
C HIS A 70 -1.98 15.51 12.57
N ILE A 71 -1.85 14.45 13.35
CA ILE A 71 -2.54 13.17 13.16
C ILE A 71 -3.48 12.93 14.34
N GLY A 72 -4.63 12.29 14.11
CA GLY A 72 -5.61 11.95 15.13
C GLY A 72 -6.87 12.83 15.15
N ASN A 73 -6.86 13.97 14.46
CA ASN A 73 -7.97 14.95 14.46
C ASN A 73 -9.30 14.38 13.93
N VAL A 74 -9.29 13.40 13.04
CA VAL A 74 -10.49 12.68 12.59
C VAL A 74 -10.90 11.58 13.57
N GLY A 75 -10.01 11.18 14.48
CA GLY A 75 -10.19 9.99 15.32
C GLY A 75 -9.99 8.71 14.51
N ALA A 76 -10.72 7.67 14.88
CA ALA A 76 -10.84 6.44 14.13
C ALA A 76 -12.30 6.02 14.01
N ASN A 77 -12.64 5.28 12.95
CA ASN A 77 -14.00 4.79 12.71
C ASN A 77 -13.98 3.50 11.87
N ALA A 78 -15.12 2.82 11.79
CA ALA A 78 -15.26 1.54 11.09
C ALA A 78 -15.35 1.68 9.55
N GLU A 79 -15.53 2.88 9.02
CA GLU A 79 -15.69 3.13 7.59
C GLU A 79 -14.35 3.40 6.90
N ASP A 80 -13.38 4.00 7.61
CA ASP A 80 -12.06 4.39 7.07
C ASP A 80 -11.05 3.23 7.16
N VAL A 81 -11.51 2.02 6.87
CA VAL A 81 -10.71 0.79 6.86
C VAL A 81 -10.66 0.24 5.44
N GLU A 82 -9.46 0.10 4.91
CA GLU A 82 -9.21 -0.41 3.55
C GLU A 82 -9.06 -1.93 3.50
N SER A 83 -8.69 -2.56 4.60
CA SER A 83 -8.65 -4.01 4.75
C SER A 83 -8.66 -4.39 6.23
N ARG A 84 -9.16 -5.59 6.53
CA ARG A 84 -9.11 -6.18 7.89
C ARG A 84 -7.84 -6.96 8.18
N GLY A 85 -6.97 -7.11 7.17
CA GLY A 85 -5.72 -7.85 7.27
C GLY A 85 -4.53 -6.99 7.74
N LEU A 86 -3.33 -7.45 7.40
CA LEU A 86 -2.09 -6.73 7.67
C LEU A 86 -2.05 -5.42 6.88
N GLY A 87 -1.56 -4.38 7.51
CA GLY A 87 -1.19 -3.12 6.91
C GLY A 87 0.15 -2.67 7.46
N ALA A 88 0.40 -1.36 7.55
CA ALA A 88 1.62 -0.84 8.15
C ALA A 88 1.84 -1.37 9.57
N VAL A 89 3.09 -1.67 9.95
CA VAL A 89 3.44 -2.17 11.29
C VAL A 89 3.42 -1.05 12.34
N GLY A 90 3.59 0.19 11.90
CA GLY A 90 3.56 1.37 12.75
C GLY A 90 3.70 2.67 11.99
N CYS A 91 3.71 3.78 12.72
CA CYS A 91 3.88 5.10 12.13
C CYS A 91 4.73 6.05 12.97
N VAL A 92 5.33 7.02 12.28
CA VAL A 92 6.10 8.12 12.87
C VAL A 92 5.38 9.43 12.57
N VAL A 93 5.12 10.24 13.59
CA VAL A 93 4.42 11.52 13.48
C VAL A 93 5.22 12.64 14.14
N ARG A 94 5.00 13.87 13.69
CA ARG A 94 5.72 15.03 14.21
C ARG A 94 5.22 15.48 15.58
N GLU A 95 3.92 15.73 15.67
CA GLU A 95 3.29 16.22 16.90
C GLU A 95 2.65 15.07 17.68
N ASP A 96 2.32 15.29 18.92
CA ASP A 96 1.50 14.34 19.66
C ASP A 96 0.15 14.13 18.99
N VAL A 97 -0.40 12.93 19.12
CA VAL A 97 -1.70 12.59 18.56
C VAL A 97 -2.76 13.55 19.08
N THR A 98 -3.46 14.21 18.16
CA THR A 98 -4.50 15.18 18.49
C THR A 98 -5.78 14.48 18.95
N LEU A 99 -6.44 15.01 19.95
CA LEU A 99 -7.78 14.56 20.32
C LEU A 99 -8.74 14.74 19.14
N PRO A 100 -9.65 13.80 18.91
CA PRO A 100 -10.57 13.87 17.78
C PRO A 100 -11.52 15.05 17.92
N SER A 101 -11.73 15.76 16.80
CA SER A 101 -12.65 16.92 16.69
C SER A 101 -13.55 16.82 15.46
N ASN A 102 -13.64 15.64 14.85
CA ASN A 102 -14.43 15.40 13.63
C ASN A 102 -15.68 14.59 13.97
N PHE A 103 -16.80 14.89 13.29
CA PHE A 103 -18.08 14.18 13.48
C PHE A 103 -18.06 12.70 13.12
N ARG A 104 -17.05 12.25 12.34
CA ARG A 104 -16.85 10.84 11.97
C ARG A 104 -16.15 10.03 13.05
N SER A 105 -15.61 10.67 14.08
CA SER A 105 -14.89 9.97 15.15
C SER A 105 -15.82 9.04 15.92
N GLN A 106 -15.47 7.76 15.97
CA GLN A 106 -16.11 6.73 16.79
C GLN A 106 -15.19 6.29 17.93
N ASP A 107 -13.87 6.46 17.74
CA ASP A 107 -12.85 6.15 18.74
C ASP A 107 -11.66 7.11 18.64
N ASP A 108 -10.83 7.12 19.68
CA ASP A 108 -9.54 7.79 19.72
C ASP A 108 -8.51 7.00 18.90
N PHE A 109 -7.67 7.73 18.13
CA PHE A 109 -6.69 7.09 17.26
C PHE A 109 -5.66 6.25 18.03
N THR A 110 -5.24 6.69 19.21
CA THR A 110 -4.28 5.94 20.02
C THR A 110 -4.86 4.61 20.51
N ARG A 111 -6.13 4.62 20.95
CA ARG A 111 -6.82 3.37 21.34
C ARG A 111 -7.01 2.44 20.17
N TRP A 112 -7.36 3.00 19.00
CA TRP A 112 -7.45 2.22 17.76
C TRP A 112 -6.11 1.56 17.40
N MET A 113 -4.99 2.29 17.54
CA MET A 113 -3.63 1.75 17.32
C MET A 113 -3.34 0.57 18.27
N VAL A 114 -3.70 0.67 19.56
CA VAL A 114 -3.56 -0.41 20.54
C VAL A 114 -4.37 -1.63 20.10
N ALA A 115 -5.66 -1.44 19.77
CA ALA A 115 -6.56 -2.52 19.36
C ALA A 115 -6.07 -3.25 18.09
N ASN A 116 -5.37 -2.53 17.19
CA ASN A 116 -4.83 -3.07 15.94
C ASN A 116 -3.33 -3.43 16.04
N ARG A 117 -2.75 -3.47 17.26
CA ARG A 117 -1.35 -3.83 17.54
C ARG A 117 -0.34 -3.03 16.71
N LYS A 118 -0.63 -1.75 16.47
CA LYS A 118 0.24 -0.85 15.72
C LYS A 118 1.01 0.06 16.67
N ILE A 119 2.30 0.27 16.36
CA ILE A 119 3.21 1.07 17.18
C ILE A 119 3.31 2.46 16.57
N GLY A 120 3.23 3.49 17.40
CA GLY A 120 3.38 4.88 17.00
C GLY A 120 4.55 5.56 17.71
N LEU A 121 5.19 6.51 17.03
CA LEU A 121 6.25 7.34 17.54
C LEU A 121 5.97 8.82 17.23
N ALA A 122 5.76 9.64 18.26
CA ALA A 122 5.50 11.07 18.16
C ALA A 122 6.71 11.91 18.61
N GLY A 123 6.73 13.18 18.23
CA GLY A 123 7.80 14.12 18.60
C GLY A 123 9.05 14.02 17.73
N VAL A 124 8.94 13.43 16.53
CA VAL A 124 10.06 13.23 15.60
C VAL A 124 10.09 14.35 14.55
N ASP A 125 11.28 14.83 14.18
CA ASP A 125 11.42 15.67 12.99
C ASP A 125 11.18 14.84 11.71
N THR A 126 9.91 14.67 11.35
CA THR A 126 9.49 13.89 10.17
C THR A 126 10.01 14.50 8.87
N ARG A 127 10.29 15.80 8.81
CA ARG A 127 10.91 16.45 7.65
C ARG A 127 12.37 16.01 7.50
N ALA A 128 13.14 15.97 8.58
CA ALA A 128 14.53 15.47 8.55
C ALA A 128 14.57 14.00 8.17
N LEU A 129 13.65 13.18 8.72
CA LEU A 129 13.51 11.77 8.38
C LEU A 129 13.16 11.57 6.90
N THR A 130 12.19 12.30 6.36
CA THR A 130 11.84 12.27 4.93
C THR A 130 13.02 12.66 4.03
N ARG A 131 13.81 13.66 4.41
CA ARG A 131 15.01 14.05 3.65
C ARG A 131 16.07 12.95 3.68
N MET A 132 16.25 12.27 4.80
CA MET A 132 17.17 11.12 4.92
C MET A 132 16.74 10.00 3.97
N ILE A 133 15.45 9.62 3.97
CA ILE A 133 14.91 8.59 3.08
C ILE A 133 15.14 8.96 1.62
N ARG A 134 14.90 10.21 1.23
CA ARG A 134 15.15 10.68 -0.14
C ARG A 134 16.62 10.62 -0.56
N GLN A 135 17.55 10.78 0.38
CA GLN A 135 18.99 10.78 0.10
C GLN A 135 19.58 9.37 0.12
N LYS A 136 19.15 8.52 1.07
CA LYS A 136 19.75 7.21 1.31
C LYS A 136 18.94 6.02 0.79
N GLY A 137 17.70 6.26 0.34
CA GLY A 137 16.71 5.21 0.05
C GLY A 137 15.86 4.88 1.28
N ALA A 138 14.90 3.96 1.11
CA ALA A 138 14.02 3.49 2.16
C ALA A 138 14.77 2.49 3.07
N PRO A 139 15.14 2.86 4.32
CA PRO A 139 15.97 2.02 5.18
C PRO A 139 15.13 1.02 5.98
N ASN A 140 15.75 -0.10 6.35
CA ASN A 140 15.23 -1.01 7.35
C ASN A 140 15.41 -0.41 8.75
N ALA A 141 14.37 -0.52 9.59
CA ALA A 141 14.42 -0.07 10.98
C ALA A 141 13.48 -0.91 11.87
N VAL A 142 13.66 -0.75 13.17
CA VAL A 142 12.71 -1.22 14.18
C VAL A 142 12.07 0.00 14.85
N ILE A 143 10.75 0.05 14.90
CA ILE A 143 10.01 0.98 15.74
C ILE A 143 9.67 0.28 17.06
N ALA A 144 9.93 0.94 18.18
CA ALA A 144 9.66 0.39 19.51
C ALA A 144 8.98 1.41 20.42
N HIS A 145 8.04 0.92 21.23
CA HIS A 145 7.35 1.65 22.27
C HIS A 145 7.39 0.88 23.58
N GLU A 146 8.10 1.41 24.56
CA GLU A 146 8.18 0.87 25.91
C GLU A 146 7.74 1.97 26.91
N PRO A 147 6.58 1.78 27.58
CA PRO A 147 6.04 2.81 28.50
C PRO A 147 6.96 3.16 29.66
N ASP A 148 7.80 2.23 30.11
CA ASP A 148 8.82 2.44 31.15
C ASP A 148 10.11 3.08 30.63
N GLY A 149 10.25 3.20 29.30
CA GLY A 149 11.41 3.79 28.65
C GLY A 149 12.65 2.90 28.64
N SER A 150 12.53 1.59 28.81
CA SER A 150 13.66 0.66 28.83
C SER A 150 13.91 0.07 27.44
N PHE A 151 15.03 0.41 26.78
CA PHE A 151 15.34 -0.05 25.43
C PHE A 151 16.74 -0.67 25.34
N ASP A 152 16.84 -1.83 24.69
CA ASP A 152 18.09 -2.43 24.21
C ASP A 152 18.34 -2.01 22.76
N ILE A 153 19.06 -0.91 22.56
CA ILE A 153 19.32 -0.33 21.23
C ILE A 153 20.12 -1.28 20.34
N ASP A 154 21.05 -2.03 20.92
CA ASP A 154 21.90 -2.96 20.16
C ASP A 154 21.06 -4.16 19.66
N ALA A 155 20.16 -4.68 20.46
CA ALA A 155 19.21 -5.70 20.06
C ALA A 155 18.27 -5.21 18.95
N LEU A 156 17.70 -4.00 19.09
CA LEU A 156 16.83 -3.38 18.06
C LEU A 156 17.58 -3.14 16.74
N ALA A 157 18.83 -2.66 16.80
CA ALA A 157 19.67 -2.48 15.62
C ALA A 157 19.99 -3.82 14.94
N THR A 158 20.19 -4.88 15.74
CA THR A 158 20.42 -6.22 15.22
C THR A 158 19.19 -6.75 14.49
N MET A 159 17.99 -6.60 15.08
CA MET A 159 16.74 -6.95 14.41
C MET A 159 16.57 -6.21 13.06
N ALA A 160 16.91 -4.92 13.01
CA ALA A 160 16.84 -4.14 11.77
C ALA A 160 17.84 -4.61 10.70
N ARG A 161 19.05 -5.06 11.10
CA ARG A 161 20.08 -5.60 10.19
C ARG A 161 19.75 -6.98 9.65
N GLU A 162 19.17 -7.84 10.49
CA GLU A 162 18.85 -9.22 10.12
C GLU A 162 17.59 -9.32 9.24
N TRP A 163 16.78 -8.29 9.22
CA TRP A 163 15.62 -8.26 8.35
C TRP A 163 16.03 -7.95 6.90
N HIS A 164 15.73 -8.87 5.99
CA HIS A 164 16.14 -8.79 4.58
C HIS A 164 15.47 -7.67 3.78
N GLY A 165 14.47 -6.99 4.33
CA GLY A 165 13.70 -5.97 3.62
C GLY A 165 12.56 -6.57 2.80
N LEU A 166 11.98 -5.76 1.92
CA LEU A 166 10.85 -6.16 1.08
C LEU A 166 11.29 -6.87 -0.20
N GLU A 167 12.53 -6.72 -0.63
CA GLU A 167 13.06 -7.35 -1.85
C GLU A 167 13.13 -8.87 -1.68
N GLY A 168 12.58 -9.61 -2.63
CA GLY A 168 12.44 -11.06 -2.57
C GLY A 168 11.34 -11.58 -1.64
N LEU A 169 10.56 -10.72 -0.99
CA LEU A 169 9.56 -11.12 0.00
C LEU A 169 8.15 -11.17 -0.59
N ASP A 170 7.54 -12.36 -0.62
CA ASP A 170 6.12 -12.55 -0.95
C ASP A 170 5.25 -12.33 0.29
N LEU A 171 4.58 -11.17 0.37
CA LEU A 171 3.66 -10.84 1.46
C LEU A 171 2.19 -11.11 1.10
N VAL A 172 1.89 -11.41 -0.14
CA VAL A 172 0.52 -11.63 -0.64
C VAL A 172 -0.21 -12.74 0.11
N PRO A 173 0.42 -13.90 0.45
CA PRO A 173 -0.26 -14.96 1.21
C PRO A 173 -0.76 -14.54 2.59
N GLN A 174 -0.21 -13.45 3.16
CA GLN A 174 -0.59 -12.95 4.48
C GLN A 174 -1.75 -11.95 4.43
N VAL A 175 -2.12 -11.46 3.25
CA VAL A 175 -3.11 -10.38 3.08
C VAL A 175 -4.27 -10.75 2.16
N THR A 176 -4.11 -11.76 1.31
CA THR A 176 -5.15 -12.23 0.39
C THR A 176 -6.32 -12.87 1.16
N ARG A 177 -7.52 -12.80 0.60
CA ARG A 177 -8.71 -13.48 1.16
C ARG A 177 -8.59 -15.00 1.07
N GLU A 178 -9.25 -15.71 1.99
CA GLU A 178 -9.21 -17.18 2.06
C GLU A 178 -10.12 -17.87 1.05
N GLY A 179 -11.15 -17.19 0.56
CA GLY A 179 -12.15 -17.79 -0.33
C GLY A 179 -12.75 -16.82 -1.34
N HIS A 180 -13.57 -17.35 -2.23
CA HIS A 180 -14.30 -16.55 -3.20
C HIS A 180 -15.40 -15.74 -2.51
N GLU A 181 -15.50 -14.46 -2.80
CA GLU A 181 -16.48 -13.54 -2.22
C GLU A 181 -17.15 -12.70 -3.31
N GLY A 182 -18.50 -12.75 -3.36
CA GLY A 182 -19.26 -11.76 -4.12
C GLY A 182 -19.22 -10.41 -3.41
N TRP A 183 -18.63 -9.40 -4.04
CA TRP A 183 -18.46 -8.09 -3.40
C TRP A 183 -19.79 -7.35 -3.24
N GLY A 184 -20.16 -7.05 -2.01
CA GLY A 184 -21.45 -6.43 -1.65
C GLY A 184 -21.37 -4.92 -1.36
N GLY A 185 -20.18 -4.30 -1.36
CA GLY A 185 -19.99 -2.88 -1.01
C GLY A 185 -20.04 -1.96 -2.23
N GLY A 186 -20.81 -0.85 -2.12
CA GLY A 186 -20.84 0.22 -3.09
C GLY A 186 -20.08 1.45 -2.63
N HIS A 187 -20.29 2.57 -3.31
CA HIS A 187 -19.65 3.86 -3.00
C HIS A 187 -20.15 4.43 -1.67
N TRP A 188 -19.27 5.09 -0.94
CA TRP A 188 -19.63 5.85 0.26
C TRP A 188 -20.26 7.21 -0.08
N THR A 189 -21.29 7.58 0.66
CA THR A 189 -21.95 8.88 0.54
C THR A 189 -22.12 9.51 1.91
N LEU A 190 -21.82 10.80 2.03
CA LEU A 190 -21.93 11.53 3.28
C LEU A 190 -23.37 11.40 3.86
N GLY A 191 -23.46 11.00 5.13
CA GLY A 191 -24.72 10.81 5.84
C GLY A 191 -25.46 9.50 5.53
N GLN A 192 -24.99 8.70 4.57
CA GLN A 192 -25.61 7.43 4.18
C GLN A 192 -24.65 6.23 4.38
N GLY A 193 -23.33 6.50 4.48
CA GLY A 193 -22.30 5.45 4.55
C GLY A 193 -22.11 4.74 3.21
N TYR A 194 -21.71 3.47 3.25
CA TYR A 194 -21.49 2.66 2.05
C TYR A 194 -22.80 2.12 1.47
N ALA A 195 -23.04 2.38 0.18
CA ALA A 195 -24.15 1.77 -0.56
C ALA A 195 -23.96 0.25 -0.68
N ARG A 196 -25.04 -0.47 -0.97
CA ARG A 196 -24.95 -1.89 -1.36
C ARG A 196 -24.71 -2.00 -2.86
N ALA A 197 -23.86 -2.94 -3.25
CA ALA A 197 -23.62 -3.26 -4.65
C ALA A 197 -24.89 -3.94 -5.24
N ALA A 198 -25.34 -3.45 -6.40
CA ALA A 198 -26.37 -4.10 -7.19
C ALA A 198 -25.73 -4.88 -8.34
N TRP A 199 -26.10 -6.15 -8.51
CA TRP A 199 -25.56 -7.01 -9.56
C TRP A 199 -26.29 -6.86 -10.90
N LYS A 200 -27.46 -6.23 -10.88
CA LYS A 200 -28.26 -5.90 -12.05
C LYS A 200 -28.33 -4.38 -12.24
N ASP A 201 -28.47 -3.97 -13.50
CA ASP A 201 -28.76 -2.58 -13.84
C ASP A 201 -30.24 -2.22 -13.58
N GLU A 202 -30.60 -0.95 -13.79
CA GLU A 202 -31.97 -0.47 -13.61
C GLU A 202 -32.97 -1.17 -14.56
N GLY A 203 -32.51 -1.73 -15.67
CA GLY A 203 -33.30 -2.50 -16.63
C GLY A 203 -33.38 -4.00 -16.30
N GLY A 204 -32.81 -4.44 -15.17
CA GLY A 204 -32.81 -5.84 -14.73
C GLY A 204 -31.80 -6.75 -15.44
N ARG A 205 -30.91 -6.20 -16.28
CA ARG A 205 -29.85 -6.95 -16.98
C ARG A 205 -28.65 -7.15 -16.05
N ASP A 206 -27.97 -8.28 -16.16
CA ASP A 206 -26.74 -8.55 -15.41
C ASP A 206 -25.65 -7.58 -15.82
N LYS A 207 -24.99 -6.98 -14.81
CA LYS A 207 -23.81 -6.13 -15.01
C LYS A 207 -22.62 -6.97 -15.48
N PRO A 208 -21.67 -6.40 -16.22
CA PRO A 208 -20.44 -7.09 -16.59
C PRO A 208 -19.77 -7.71 -15.36
N HIS A 209 -19.40 -8.98 -15.45
CA HIS A 209 -18.77 -9.71 -14.35
C HIS A 209 -17.25 -9.48 -14.34
N VAL A 210 -16.73 -8.83 -13.32
CA VAL A 210 -15.30 -8.69 -13.09
C VAL A 210 -14.89 -9.67 -12.00
N VAL A 211 -13.96 -10.57 -12.33
CA VAL A 211 -13.27 -11.39 -11.33
C VAL A 211 -12.01 -10.64 -10.90
N ALA A 212 -11.94 -10.31 -9.61
CA ALA A 212 -10.83 -9.57 -9.03
C ALA A 212 -9.92 -10.54 -8.28
N ILE A 213 -8.66 -10.67 -8.73
CA ILE A 213 -7.64 -11.46 -8.03
C ILE A 213 -7.06 -10.59 -6.90
N ASP A 214 -7.20 -11.08 -5.67
CA ASP A 214 -6.82 -10.35 -4.46
C ASP A 214 -5.36 -10.62 -4.06
N TYR A 215 -4.47 -9.72 -4.44
CA TYR A 215 -3.08 -9.71 -3.98
C TYR A 215 -2.86 -8.88 -2.70
N GLY A 216 -3.92 -8.47 -2.02
CA GLY A 216 -3.93 -7.53 -0.89
C GLY A 216 -4.64 -6.23 -1.27
N ALA A 217 -5.84 -6.38 -1.78
CA ALA A 217 -6.63 -5.28 -2.31
C ALA A 217 -7.14 -4.34 -1.23
N LYS A 218 -7.16 -3.05 -1.56
CA LYS A 218 -7.98 -2.07 -0.86
C LYS A 218 -9.45 -2.25 -1.22
N ASP A 219 -10.30 -2.30 -0.22
CA ASP A 219 -11.76 -2.40 -0.40
C ASP A 219 -12.32 -1.29 -1.29
N ASN A 220 -11.73 -0.10 -1.22
CA ASN A 220 -12.17 1.03 -2.03
C ASN A 220 -11.98 0.82 -3.53
N ILE A 221 -11.04 -0.02 -3.96
CA ILE A 221 -10.88 -0.36 -5.38
C ILE A 221 -12.10 -1.16 -5.88
N PHE A 222 -12.55 -2.15 -5.12
CA PHE A 222 -13.76 -2.92 -5.48
C PHE A 222 -15.02 -2.05 -5.50
N ARG A 223 -15.12 -1.08 -4.56
CA ARG A 223 -16.21 -0.09 -4.55
C ARG A 223 -16.21 0.77 -5.82
N ASN A 224 -15.02 1.11 -6.33
CA ASN A 224 -14.90 1.85 -7.58
C ASN A 224 -15.22 1.00 -8.82
N LEU A 225 -14.87 -0.29 -8.85
CA LEU A 225 -15.32 -1.20 -9.91
C LEU A 225 -16.85 -1.31 -9.95
N VAL A 226 -17.50 -1.42 -8.79
CA VAL A 226 -18.97 -1.39 -8.68
C VAL A 226 -19.55 -0.06 -9.16
N LYS A 227 -18.93 1.08 -8.79
CA LYS A 227 -19.33 2.41 -9.26
C LYS A 227 -19.20 2.55 -10.78
N ALA A 228 -18.18 1.92 -11.38
CA ALA A 228 -17.98 1.86 -12.83
C ALA A 228 -19.00 0.95 -13.55
N GLY A 229 -19.88 0.26 -12.82
CA GLY A 229 -20.96 -0.54 -13.37
C GLY A 229 -20.71 -2.04 -13.40
N ALA A 230 -19.64 -2.55 -12.75
CA ALA A 230 -19.38 -3.98 -12.67
C ALA A 230 -20.13 -4.67 -11.52
N ARG A 231 -20.40 -5.98 -11.68
CA ARG A 231 -20.54 -6.89 -10.55
C ARG A 231 -19.18 -7.54 -10.31
N VAL A 232 -18.75 -7.63 -9.05
CA VAL A 232 -17.40 -8.06 -8.71
C VAL A 232 -17.44 -9.34 -7.89
N THR A 233 -16.64 -10.34 -8.29
CA THR A 233 -16.29 -11.51 -7.46
C THR A 233 -14.81 -11.43 -7.15
N VAL A 234 -14.47 -11.42 -5.86
CA VAL A 234 -13.09 -11.41 -5.39
C VAL A 234 -12.64 -12.85 -5.17
N VAL A 235 -11.46 -13.18 -5.67
CA VAL A 235 -10.87 -14.52 -5.54
C VAL A 235 -9.47 -14.43 -4.94
N PRO A 236 -9.00 -15.44 -4.18
CA PRO A 236 -7.66 -15.46 -3.61
C PRO A 236 -6.55 -15.37 -4.67
N ALA A 237 -5.38 -14.89 -4.27
CA ALA A 237 -4.22 -14.69 -5.14
C ALA A 237 -3.76 -15.93 -5.91
N ARG A 238 -3.96 -17.12 -5.33
CA ARG A 238 -3.54 -18.42 -5.91
C ARG A 238 -4.66 -19.18 -6.59
N THR A 239 -5.77 -18.50 -6.94
CA THR A 239 -6.87 -19.12 -7.69
C THR A 239 -6.38 -19.54 -9.08
N SER A 240 -6.71 -20.77 -9.47
CA SER A 240 -6.28 -21.31 -10.76
C SER A 240 -6.93 -20.60 -11.95
N LEU A 241 -6.29 -20.65 -13.11
CA LEU A 241 -6.84 -20.11 -14.35
C LEU A 241 -8.20 -20.74 -14.67
N GLU A 242 -8.34 -22.05 -14.46
CA GLU A 242 -9.55 -22.82 -14.69
C GLU A 242 -10.70 -22.37 -13.80
N ASP A 243 -10.42 -22.13 -12.51
CA ASP A 243 -11.43 -21.64 -11.56
C ASP A 243 -11.86 -20.20 -11.87
N ILE A 244 -10.93 -19.34 -12.29
CA ILE A 244 -11.25 -17.99 -12.76
C ILE A 244 -12.16 -18.06 -13.99
N MET A 245 -11.82 -18.88 -14.97
CA MET A 245 -12.59 -19.00 -16.21
C MET A 245 -13.96 -19.66 -15.98
N ALA A 246 -14.08 -20.56 -15.00
CA ALA A 246 -15.37 -21.16 -14.61
C ALA A 246 -16.37 -20.12 -14.03
N LEU A 247 -15.89 -18.96 -13.61
CA LEU A 247 -16.74 -17.83 -13.19
C LEU A 247 -17.26 -16.99 -14.39
N GLU A 248 -16.88 -17.33 -15.63
CA GLU A 248 -17.28 -16.63 -16.86
C GLU A 248 -17.07 -15.11 -16.78
N PRO A 249 -15.81 -14.63 -16.55
CA PRO A 249 -15.54 -13.21 -16.39
C PRO A 249 -15.69 -12.45 -17.72
N ALA A 250 -16.34 -11.29 -17.67
CA ALA A 250 -16.28 -10.28 -18.74
C ALA A 250 -14.92 -9.54 -18.74
N GLY A 251 -14.18 -9.59 -17.64
CA GLY A 251 -12.83 -9.09 -17.46
C GLY A 251 -12.25 -9.50 -16.13
N VAL A 252 -10.92 -9.47 -16.00
CA VAL A 252 -10.18 -9.78 -14.79
C VAL A 252 -9.49 -8.53 -14.28
N PHE A 253 -9.60 -8.29 -12.99
CA PHE A 253 -8.91 -7.21 -12.30
C PHE A 253 -7.77 -7.80 -11.44
N LEU A 254 -6.56 -7.27 -11.59
CA LEU A 254 -5.38 -7.61 -10.81
C LEU A 254 -5.18 -6.52 -9.75
N SER A 255 -5.32 -6.86 -8.47
CA SER A 255 -5.34 -5.85 -7.43
C SER A 255 -3.95 -5.31 -7.07
N ASN A 256 -3.92 -4.22 -6.29
CA ASN A 256 -2.75 -3.80 -5.54
C ASN A 256 -2.35 -4.86 -4.50
N GLY A 257 -1.16 -4.73 -3.93
CA GLY A 257 -0.68 -5.60 -2.87
C GLY A 257 0.72 -5.24 -2.40
N PRO A 258 1.20 -5.87 -1.32
CA PRO A 258 2.52 -5.68 -0.75
C PRO A 258 3.56 -6.64 -1.33
N GLY A 259 4.83 -6.37 -1.00
CA GLY A 259 5.95 -7.26 -1.27
C GLY A 259 6.62 -7.04 -2.63
N ASP A 260 7.47 -8.00 -2.99
CA ASP A 260 8.21 -7.98 -4.25
C ASP A 260 7.38 -8.61 -5.37
N PRO A 261 7.12 -7.87 -6.48
CA PRO A 261 6.43 -8.40 -7.64
C PRO A 261 7.07 -9.67 -8.22
N ALA A 262 8.39 -9.79 -8.19
CA ALA A 262 9.07 -10.97 -8.74
C ALA A 262 8.76 -12.23 -7.92
N ALA A 263 8.67 -12.12 -6.60
CA ALA A 263 8.33 -13.24 -5.73
C ALA A 263 6.86 -13.69 -5.91
N THR A 264 5.92 -12.73 -5.93
CA THR A 264 4.50 -13.01 -6.21
C THR A 264 4.30 -13.53 -7.64
N GLY A 265 5.14 -13.10 -8.58
CA GLY A 265 5.10 -13.47 -10.00
C GLY A 265 5.27 -14.97 -10.25
N GLU A 266 5.91 -15.71 -9.37
CA GLU A 266 6.13 -17.15 -9.53
C GLU A 266 4.82 -17.91 -9.77
N TYR A 267 3.74 -17.54 -9.10
CA TYR A 267 2.42 -18.16 -9.28
C TYR A 267 1.41 -17.30 -10.04
N ALA A 268 1.54 -15.96 -9.99
CA ALA A 268 0.60 -15.06 -10.64
C ALA A 268 0.83 -14.96 -12.15
N VAL A 269 2.11 -14.93 -12.62
CA VAL A 269 2.45 -14.76 -14.03
C VAL A 269 1.90 -15.88 -14.93
N PRO A 270 1.96 -17.17 -14.56
CA PRO A 270 1.36 -18.23 -15.40
C PRO A 270 -0.15 -18.05 -15.62
N VAL A 271 -0.88 -17.64 -14.58
CA VAL A 271 -2.34 -17.40 -14.65
C VAL A 271 -2.61 -16.20 -15.58
N ILE A 272 -1.87 -15.09 -15.43
CA ILE A 272 -2.05 -13.88 -16.25
C ILE A 272 -1.73 -14.18 -17.72
N LYS A 273 -0.68 -14.96 -18.02
CA LYS A 273 -0.38 -15.42 -19.40
C LYS A 273 -1.52 -16.20 -20.00
N GLY A 274 -2.09 -17.14 -19.23
CA GLY A 274 -3.24 -17.91 -19.68
C GLY A 274 -4.50 -17.08 -19.94
N LEU A 275 -4.71 -15.98 -19.18
CA LEU A 275 -5.77 -15.01 -19.43
C LEU A 275 -5.52 -14.19 -20.71
N LEU A 276 -4.27 -13.74 -20.92
CA LEU A 276 -3.86 -13.03 -22.15
C LEU A 276 -4.01 -13.90 -23.41
N GLU A 277 -3.65 -15.18 -23.34
CA GLU A 277 -3.83 -16.13 -24.45
C GLU A 277 -5.31 -16.33 -24.82
N ARG A 278 -6.22 -16.20 -23.86
CA ARG A 278 -7.68 -16.33 -24.06
C ARG A 278 -8.36 -14.98 -24.37
N ASP A 279 -7.60 -13.93 -24.62
CA ASP A 279 -8.10 -12.57 -24.89
C ASP A 279 -9.07 -12.01 -23.83
N VAL A 280 -8.93 -12.46 -22.59
CA VAL A 280 -9.69 -11.92 -21.47
C VAL A 280 -9.25 -10.48 -21.21
N PRO A 281 -10.18 -9.51 -21.10
CA PRO A 281 -9.82 -8.14 -20.70
C PRO A 281 -9.16 -8.12 -19.32
N ILE A 282 -8.02 -7.43 -19.19
CA ILE A 282 -7.26 -7.35 -17.94
C ILE A 282 -7.00 -5.90 -17.60
N PHE A 283 -7.25 -5.54 -16.32
CA PHE A 283 -6.83 -4.27 -15.75
C PHE A 283 -6.05 -4.53 -14.46
N GLY A 284 -4.85 -3.95 -14.36
CA GLY A 284 -3.98 -4.08 -13.18
C GLY A 284 -3.73 -2.76 -12.47
N ILE A 285 -3.69 -2.77 -11.14
CA ILE A 285 -3.30 -1.60 -10.33
C ILE A 285 -2.12 -1.97 -9.44
N CYS A 286 -1.06 -1.12 -9.42
CA CYS A 286 0.11 -1.24 -8.55
C CYS A 286 0.78 -2.62 -8.71
N LEU A 287 0.70 -3.53 -7.72
CA LEU A 287 1.23 -4.89 -7.86
C LEU A 287 0.62 -5.62 -9.06
N GLY A 288 -0.69 -5.47 -9.31
CA GLY A 288 -1.36 -6.07 -10.47
C GLY A 288 -0.85 -5.53 -11.82
N HIS A 289 -0.54 -4.22 -11.89
CA HIS A 289 0.14 -3.63 -13.04
C HIS A 289 1.54 -4.23 -13.23
N GLN A 290 2.31 -4.39 -12.14
CA GLN A 290 3.64 -4.99 -12.19
C GLN A 290 3.60 -6.46 -12.59
N MET A 291 2.60 -7.23 -12.11
CA MET A 291 2.36 -8.60 -12.53
C MET A 291 2.03 -8.71 -14.03
N LEU A 292 1.22 -7.76 -14.56
CA LEU A 292 0.93 -7.70 -15.99
C LEU A 292 2.20 -7.43 -16.80
N GLY A 293 3.06 -6.50 -16.33
CA GLY A 293 4.36 -6.24 -16.94
C GLY A 293 5.25 -7.48 -16.98
N LEU A 294 5.38 -8.20 -15.84
CA LEU A 294 6.13 -9.46 -15.76
C LEU A 294 5.55 -10.54 -16.69
N ALA A 295 4.23 -10.67 -16.75
CA ALA A 295 3.57 -11.64 -17.64
C ALA A 295 3.80 -11.32 -19.11
N ALA A 296 3.92 -10.05 -19.47
CA ALA A 296 4.27 -9.61 -20.80
C ALA A 296 5.76 -9.77 -21.14
N GLY A 297 6.62 -10.04 -20.15
CA GLY A 297 8.06 -10.28 -20.34
C GLY A 297 8.98 -9.12 -19.92
N ALA A 298 8.43 -8.03 -19.39
CA ALA A 298 9.19 -6.97 -18.76
C ALA A 298 9.78 -7.40 -17.40
N LYS A 299 10.64 -6.58 -16.82
CA LYS A 299 11.17 -6.76 -15.47
C LYS A 299 10.61 -5.70 -14.54
N THR A 300 10.70 -5.96 -13.25
CA THR A 300 10.42 -4.99 -12.19
C THR A 300 11.69 -4.65 -11.44
N ALA A 301 11.76 -3.44 -10.90
CA ALA A 301 12.90 -2.96 -10.12
C ALA A 301 12.42 -2.29 -8.83
N LYS A 302 13.18 -2.48 -7.75
CA LYS A 302 12.95 -1.74 -6.51
C LYS A 302 13.34 -0.29 -6.70
N MET A 303 12.45 0.61 -6.29
CA MET A 303 12.68 2.05 -6.35
C MET A 303 13.54 2.50 -5.17
N HIS A 304 14.31 3.56 -5.36
CA HIS A 304 15.17 4.13 -4.32
C HIS A 304 14.38 4.51 -3.05
N GLN A 305 13.25 5.20 -3.18
CA GLN A 305 12.41 5.63 -2.06
C GLN A 305 10.93 5.27 -2.23
N GLY A 306 10.51 4.87 -3.43
CA GLY A 306 9.12 4.64 -3.81
C GLY A 306 8.28 5.92 -3.89
N HIS A 307 7.04 5.78 -4.37
CA HIS A 307 6.06 6.86 -4.43
C HIS A 307 4.93 6.58 -3.45
N ARG A 308 4.66 7.53 -2.53
CA ARG A 308 3.55 7.42 -1.57
C ARG A 308 2.96 8.79 -1.28
N GLY A 309 1.70 8.98 -1.64
CA GLY A 309 0.97 10.23 -1.47
C GLY A 309 -0.16 10.39 -2.48
N ALA A 310 -0.92 11.47 -2.34
CA ALA A 310 -2.09 11.77 -3.16
C ALA A 310 -1.87 12.92 -4.17
N ASN A 311 -0.61 13.27 -4.43
CA ASN A 311 -0.25 14.47 -5.22
C ASN A 311 0.86 14.20 -6.23
N HIS A 312 0.89 12.99 -6.81
CA HIS A 312 1.89 12.61 -7.80
C HIS A 312 1.46 12.99 -9.21
N PRO A 313 2.20 13.88 -9.90
CA PRO A 313 1.91 14.23 -11.28
C PRO A 313 2.36 13.10 -12.22
N VAL A 314 1.45 12.60 -13.02
CA VAL A 314 1.67 11.57 -14.02
C VAL A 314 1.33 12.12 -15.38
N LYS A 315 2.22 11.93 -16.35
CA LYS A 315 2.01 12.35 -17.73
C LYS A 315 1.51 11.16 -18.55
N ARG A 316 0.36 11.33 -19.20
CA ARG A 316 -0.10 10.43 -20.24
C ARG A 316 0.69 10.73 -21.54
N LEU A 317 1.26 9.70 -22.14
CA LEU A 317 2.17 9.88 -23.29
C LEU A 317 1.43 10.13 -24.59
N GLU A 318 0.21 9.61 -24.74
CA GLU A 318 -0.61 9.76 -25.94
C GLU A 318 -0.89 11.21 -26.33
N ASP A 319 -1.26 12.06 -25.36
CA ASP A 319 -1.67 13.45 -25.60
C ASP A 319 -0.90 14.47 -24.75
N GLY A 320 -0.01 14.00 -23.89
CA GLY A 320 0.78 14.85 -23.00
C GLY A 320 0.02 15.42 -21.80
N ALA A 321 -1.22 15.01 -21.57
CA ALA A 321 -2.02 15.42 -20.42
C ALA A 321 -1.33 15.03 -19.11
N VAL A 322 -1.42 15.90 -18.11
CA VAL A 322 -0.89 15.64 -16.76
C VAL A 322 -2.04 15.44 -15.78
N GLU A 323 -2.04 14.31 -15.10
CA GLU A 323 -3.01 13.96 -14.08
C GLU A 323 -2.35 13.90 -12.71
N ILE A 324 -3.05 14.38 -11.68
CA ILE A 324 -2.58 14.24 -10.30
C ILE A 324 -3.18 12.96 -9.73
N THR A 325 -2.32 12.03 -9.36
CA THR A 325 -2.70 10.68 -8.95
C THR A 325 -2.32 10.39 -7.50
N SER A 326 -2.98 9.40 -6.92
CA SER A 326 -2.57 8.78 -5.66
C SER A 326 -1.68 7.59 -5.97
N MET A 327 -0.51 7.53 -5.32
CA MET A 327 0.45 6.44 -5.48
C MET A 327 0.83 5.83 -4.15
N ASN A 328 1.05 4.51 -4.16
CA ASN A 328 1.66 3.76 -3.06
C ASN A 328 2.37 2.53 -3.60
N HIS A 329 3.63 2.68 -4.00
CA HIS A 329 4.45 1.56 -4.47
C HIS A 329 5.93 1.78 -4.19
N GLY A 330 6.66 0.69 -3.93
CA GLY A 330 8.12 0.66 -3.73
C GLY A 330 8.86 -0.06 -4.86
N PHE A 331 8.11 -0.62 -5.83
CA PHE A 331 8.63 -1.25 -7.05
C PHE A 331 7.95 -0.62 -8.27
N ALA A 332 8.60 -0.68 -9.41
CA ALA A 332 8.06 -0.22 -10.68
C ALA A 332 8.41 -1.21 -11.81
N VAL A 333 7.63 -1.21 -12.88
CA VAL A 333 8.03 -1.85 -14.13
C VAL A 333 9.24 -1.09 -14.69
N ASP A 334 10.30 -1.81 -15.00
CA ASP A 334 11.50 -1.23 -15.62
C ASP A 334 11.21 -0.97 -17.12
N ASN A 335 10.97 0.30 -17.45
CA ASN A 335 10.61 0.72 -18.80
C ASN A 335 11.69 0.43 -19.85
N THR A 336 12.96 0.25 -19.43
CA THR A 336 14.06 -0.13 -20.33
C THR A 336 13.99 -1.60 -20.78
N THR A 337 13.13 -2.39 -20.14
CA THR A 337 12.97 -3.83 -20.39
C THR A 337 11.65 -4.19 -21.09
N LEU A 338 10.86 -3.20 -21.47
CA LEU A 338 9.58 -3.43 -22.14
C LEU A 338 9.81 -4.16 -23.47
N PRO A 339 9.20 -5.35 -23.68
CA PRO A 339 9.35 -6.07 -24.93
C PRO A 339 8.51 -5.45 -26.05
N GLU A 340 8.77 -5.90 -27.29
CA GLU A 340 7.93 -5.56 -28.43
C GLU A 340 6.45 -5.91 -28.16
N GLY A 341 5.54 -5.00 -28.48
CA GLY A 341 4.12 -5.16 -28.21
C GLY A 341 3.66 -4.73 -26.83
N VAL A 342 4.54 -4.17 -26.01
CA VAL A 342 4.17 -3.51 -24.73
C VAL A 342 4.50 -2.03 -24.81
N GLU A 343 3.48 -1.20 -24.72
CA GLU A 343 3.60 0.25 -24.79
C GLU A 343 3.61 0.89 -23.41
N GLU A 344 4.55 1.79 -23.14
CA GLU A 344 4.49 2.68 -22.00
C GLU A 344 3.45 3.77 -22.27
N THR A 345 2.45 3.87 -21.40
CA THR A 345 1.33 4.81 -21.58
C THR A 345 1.43 6.03 -20.67
N HIS A 346 2.04 5.86 -19.49
CA HIS A 346 2.14 6.91 -18.46
C HIS A 346 3.48 6.87 -17.77
N ILE A 347 4.00 8.06 -17.42
CA ILE A 347 5.24 8.22 -16.65
C ILE A 347 5.07 9.20 -15.50
N SER A 348 5.80 8.96 -14.42
CA SER A 348 5.94 9.90 -13.31
C SER A 348 6.74 11.13 -13.74
N LEU A 349 6.24 12.33 -13.46
CA LEU A 349 7.00 13.57 -13.69
C LEU A 349 8.05 13.85 -12.60
N PHE A 350 8.09 13.06 -11.52
CA PHE A 350 9.11 13.22 -10.50
C PHE A 350 10.45 12.58 -10.87
N ASP A 351 10.42 11.43 -11.54
CA ASP A 351 11.62 10.63 -11.77
C ASP A 351 11.60 9.83 -13.10
N GLY A 352 10.54 9.95 -13.91
CA GLY A 352 10.42 9.24 -15.19
C GLY A 352 10.09 7.75 -15.05
N THR A 353 9.77 7.25 -13.86
CA THR A 353 9.37 5.85 -13.67
C THR A 353 8.07 5.54 -14.39
N ASN A 354 7.95 4.28 -14.86
CA ASN A 354 6.74 3.78 -15.49
C ASN A 354 5.54 3.85 -14.52
N CYS A 355 4.43 4.38 -15.02
CA CYS A 355 3.15 4.49 -14.30
C CYS A 355 1.98 3.87 -15.06
N GLY A 356 2.23 3.33 -16.25
CA GLY A 356 1.21 2.67 -17.02
C GLY A 356 1.76 1.94 -18.24
N ILE A 357 1.20 0.77 -18.53
CA ILE A 357 1.47 -0.01 -19.73
C ILE A 357 0.17 -0.45 -20.40
N ALA A 358 0.24 -0.69 -21.71
CA ALA A 358 -0.79 -1.38 -22.47
C ALA A 358 -0.16 -2.44 -23.36
N ILE A 359 -0.86 -3.56 -23.57
CA ILE A 359 -0.39 -4.65 -24.45
C ILE A 359 -1.07 -4.49 -25.80
N THR A 360 -0.26 -4.24 -26.85
CA THR A 360 -0.74 -4.02 -28.22
C THR A 360 -1.54 -5.22 -28.73
N GLY A 361 -2.71 -4.95 -29.27
CA GLY A 361 -3.60 -6.00 -29.80
C GLY A 361 -4.35 -6.80 -28.72
N LYS A 362 -4.19 -6.46 -27.44
CA LYS A 362 -4.91 -7.05 -26.32
C LYS A 362 -5.70 -5.99 -25.54
N ARG A 363 -6.77 -6.40 -24.88
CA ARG A 363 -7.54 -5.54 -23.95
C ARG A 363 -6.92 -5.64 -22.55
N ALA A 364 -5.61 -5.37 -22.45
CA ALA A 364 -4.85 -5.52 -21.22
C ALA A 364 -4.00 -4.27 -20.96
N PHE A 365 -4.19 -3.67 -19.80
CA PHE A 365 -3.51 -2.43 -19.38
C PHE A 365 -3.41 -2.35 -17.86
N GLY A 366 -2.57 -1.45 -17.40
CA GLY A 366 -2.37 -1.22 -15.97
C GLY A 366 -1.68 0.11 -15.69
#